data_118c12e6de674519f581f188031754a5
#
_entry.id   118c12e6de674519f581f188031754a5
#
_cell.length_a   1.000
_cell.length_b   1.000
_cell.length_c   1.000
_cell.angle_alpha   90.00
_cell.angle_beta   90.00
_cell.angle_gamma   90.00
#
_symmetry.space_group_name_H-M   'P 1'
#
loop_
_entity.id
_entity.type
_entity.pdbx_description
1 polymer ?
#
loop_
_entity_poly.entity_id
_entity_poly.type
_entity_poly.pdbx_seq_one_letter_code
_entity_poly.pdbx_strand_id
1 'polypeptide(L)'
;VSEFKALALAALAACQKHPRRVMGAIGTLLLGTGVTAFGIAPLAPDAAKLPVREVLEAVKLDRDGDGVLDATLWSATSDPTVSMVLHRMDYTRRDDTVNSLLQRMGVSDTQAANFLRNTPQARELLTGRAGKSVSVQTDGRHILQKLTAGWPAADERAYRKLTVERHGTAFLAKLTFGDLKPTVRTSSGTIQSSLFAATDAARMPDAVATQLAEIFAGDIDFRRDLRKGDRFSVVYESLELDGEPVRTGRILSAEFINGGKALQSVWFQEPGSKGGYYSLDGQSKRRAYLASPLEFSRVSSGYGMRFHPVNGVMAVRAVAAIAASA
;
A
#
# COMPACT_ATOMS: atom_id res chain seq x y z
N VAL A 1 -42.19 -44.65 21.58
CA VAL A 1 -43.05 -43.79 20.75
C VAL A 1 -44.35 -43.42 21.44
N SER A 2 -44.89 -44.27 22.37
CA SER A 2 -46.17 -43.99 23.07
C SER A 2 -46.02 -42.93 24.17
N GLU A 3 -44.93 -42.89 24.91
CA GLU A 3 -44.72 -41.95 25.98
C GLU A 3 -44.54 -40.49 25.51
N PHE A 4 -43.87 -40.30 24.35
CA PHE A 4 -43.73 -38.95 23.75
C PHE A 4 -45.06 -38.35 23.31
N LYS A 5 -45.99 -39.19 22.81
CA LYS A 5 -47.33 -38.71 22.44
C LYS A 5 -48.17 -38.35 23.66
N ALA A 6 -48.04 -39.07 24.75
CA ALA A 6 -48.74 -38.76 26.00
C ALA A 6 -48.23 -37.45 26.62
N LEU A 7 -46.93 -37.21 26.61
CA LEU A 7 -46.31 -35.96 27.08
C LEU A 7 -46.70 -34.74 26.22
N ALA A 8 -46.77 -34.92 24.89
CA ALA A 8 -47.18 -33.85 24.00
C ALA A 8 -48.64 -33.46 24.16
N LEU A 9 -49.53 -34.45 24.38
CA LEU A 9 -50.95 -34.20 24.65
C LEU A 9 -51.18 -33.55 26.02
N ALA A 10 -50.41 -33.93 27.04
CA ALA A 10 -50.48 -33.31 28.37
C ALA A 10 -49.98 -31.85 28.33
N ALA A 11 -48.92 -31.55 27.55
CA ALA A 11 -48.44 -30.20 27.35
C ALA A 11 -49.47 -29.31 26.61
N LEU A 12 -50.12 -29.84 25.60
CA LEU A 12 -51.19 -29.13 24.87
C LEU A 12 -52.39 -28.81 25.77
N ALA A 13 -52.80 -29.75 26.61
CA ALA A 13 -53.88 -29.56 27.59
C ALA A 13 -53.53 -28.52 28.66
N ALA A 14 -52.25 -28.49 29.12
CA ALA A 14 -51.77 -27.48 30.06
C ALA A 14 -51.71 -26.07 29.41
N CYS A 15 -51.37 -25.95 28.15
CA CYS A 15 -51.39 -24.68 27.40
C CYS A 15 -52.80 -24.11 27.27
N GLN A 16 -53.83 -24.96 27.08
CA GLN A 16 -55.20 -24.52 26.96
C GLN A 16 -55.82 -24.13 28.31
N LYS A 17 -55.42 -24.78 29.40
CA LYS A 17 -56.01 -24.59 30.73
C LYS A 17 -55.44 -23.41 31.50
N HIS A 18 -54.15 -23.08 31.24
CA HIS A 18 -53.46 -21.98 31.95
C HIS A 18 -52.52 -21.16 31.03
N PRO A 19 -53.01 -20.46 30.01
CA PRO A 19 -52.18 -19.78 29.00
C PRO A 19 -51.22 -18.74 29.60
N ARG A 20 -51.64 -18.00 30.63
CA ARG A 20 -50.83 -16.99 31.31
C ARG A 20 -49.64 -17.58 32.09
N ARG A 21 -49.80 -18.77 32.71
CA ARG A 21 -48.71 -19.42 33.43
C ARG A 21 -47.70 -20.05 32.48
N VAL A 22 -48.15 -20.59 31.36
CA VAL A 22 -47.27 -21.15 30.34
C VAL A 22 -46.46 -20.04 29.66
N MET A 23 -47.09 -18.90 29.31
CA MET A 23 -46.37 -17.73 28.79
C MET A 23 -45.34 -17.18 29.78
N GLY A 24 -45.66 -17.14 31.07
CA GLY A 24 -44.72 -16.75 32.12
C GLY A 24 -43.51 -17.68 32.23
N ALA A 25 -43.73 -18.99 32.15
CA ALA A 25 -42.67 -19.98 32.19
C ALA A 25 -41.75 -19.94 30.96
N ILE A 26 -42.33 -19.74 29.76
CA ILE A 26 -41.55 -19.54 28.51
C ILE A 26 -40.77 -18.24 28.58
N GLY A 27 -41.37 -17.15 29.07
CA GLY A 27 -40.70 -15.87 29.23
C GLY A 27 -39.51 -15.93 30.19
N THR A 28 -39.66 -16.63 31.35
CA THR A 28 -38.54 -16.85 32.29
C THR A 28 -37.46 -17.74 31.73
N LEU A 29 -37.81 -18.76 30.95
CA LEU A 29 -36.83 -19.62 30.28
C LEU A 29 -36.01 -18.84 29.23
N LEU A 30 -36.69 -18.04 28.42
CA LEU A 30 -36.03 -17.21 27.39
C LEU A 30 -35.16 -16.10 28.00
N LEU A 31 -35.61 -15.46 29.08
CA LEU A 31 -34.81 -14.48 29.81
C LEU A 31 -33.60 -15.11 30.49
N GLY A 32 -33.78 -16.30 31.09
CA GLY A 32 -32.68 -17.05 31.72
C GLY A 32 -31.59 -17.49 30.73
N THR A 33 -32.00 -17.98 29.55
CA THR A 33 -31.05 -18.36 28.51
C THR A 33 -30.36 -17.14 27.84
N GLY A 34 -31.06 -16.00 27.74
CA GLY A 34 -30.47 -14.75 27.20
C GLY A 34 -29.36 -14.19 28.12
N VAL A 35 -29.57 -14.22 29.43
CA VAL A 35 -28.56 -13.74 30.40
C VAL A 35 -27.33 -14.64 30.43
N THR A 36 -27.52 -15.96 30.32
CA THR A 36 -26.37 -16.89 30.27
C THR A 36 -25.59 -16.81 28.99
N ALA A 37 -26.25 -16.51 27.86
CA ALA A 37 -25.54 -16.33 26.56
C ALA A 37 -24.69 -15.05 26.53
N PHE A 38 -25.12 -13.96 27.20
CA PHE A 38 -24.32 -12.74 27.31
C PHE A 38 -23.25 -12.79 28.41
N GLY A 39 -23.42 -13.61 29.43
CA GLY A 39 -22.49 -13.71 30.56
C GLY A 39 -21.30 -14.64 30.33
N ILE A 40 -21.30 -15.45 29.26
CA ILE A 40 -20.24 -16.43 28.97
C ILE A 40 -19.43 -16.01 27.68
N ALA A 41 -19.74 -14.90 27.02
CA ALA A 41 -18.85 -14.39 26.01
C ALA A 41 -17.52 -14.04 26.70
N PRO A 42 -16.41 -14.79 26.47
CA PRO A 42 -15.14 -14.38 27.04
C PRO A 42 -14.88 -12.99 26.40
N LEU A 43 -14.77 -11.98 27.27
CA LEU A 43 -14.18 -10.70 26.87
C LEU A 43 -12.88 -11.06 26.20
N ALA A 44 -12.80 -10.92 24.89
CA ALA A 44 -11.56 -11.15 24.19
C ALA A 44 -10.52 -10.28 24.91
N PRO A 45 -9.43 -10.88 25.43
CA PRO A 45 -8.44 -10.11 26.14
C PRO A 45 -7.98 -9.01 25.19
N ASP A 46 -8.04 -7.76 25.67
CA ASP A 46 -7.56 -6.60 24.92
C ASP A 46 -6.14 -6.92 24.44
N ALA A 47 -5.95 -7.06 23.13
CA ALA A 47 -4.66 -7.45 22.55
C ALA A 47 -3.54 -6.50 22.97
N ALA A 48 -3.89 -5.27 23.37
CA ALA A 48 -2.95 -4.28 23.91
C ALA A 48 -2.51 -4.61 25.36
N LYS A 49 -3.19 -5.52 26.07
CA LYS A 49 -2.89 -5.90 27.47
C LYS A 49 -2.30 -7.30 27.59
N LEU A 50 -2.12 -8.02 26.48
CA LEU A 50 -1.41 -9.28 26.52
C LEU A 50 0.05 -9.00 26.91
N PRO A 51 0.59 -9.67 27.95
CA PRO A 51 2.01 -9.53 28.24
C PRO A 51 2.79 -10.01 27.02
N VAL A 52 3.53 -9.11 26.40
CA VAL A 52 4.50 -9.46 25.35
C VAL A 52 5.56 -10.30 26.05
N ARG A 53 5.44 -11.62 25.92
CA ARG A 53 6.51 -12.52 26.32
C ARG A 53 7.46 -12.57 25.16
N GLU A 54 8.61 -11.91 25.31
CA GLU A 54 9.76 -12.16 24.42
C GLU A 54 10.15 -13.63 24.59
N VAL A 55 9.73 -14.46 23.65
CA VAL A 55 10.26 -15.81 23.51
C VAL A 55 11.50 -15.68 22.67
N LEU A 56 12.65 -15.58 23.33
CA LEU A 56 13.93 -15.83 22.71
C LEU A 56 14.03 -17.32 22.41
N GLU A 57 13.40 -17.74 21.34
CA GLU A 57 13.57 -19.09 20.82
C GLU A 57 14.90 -19.11 20.06
N ALA A 58 15.89 -19.77 20.63
CA ALA A 58 17.12 -20.04 19.91
C ALA A 58 16.76 -20.84 18.66
N VAL A 59 16.93 -20.25 17.49
CA VAL A 59 16.77 -20.95 16.22
C VAL A 59 17.80 -22.09 16.21
N LYS A 60 17.35 -23.29 16.56
CA LYS A 60 18.12 -24.50 16.32
C LYS A 60 18.11 -24.68 14.80
N LEU A 61 19.18 -24.28 14.16
CA LEU A 61 19.48 -24.75 12.81
C LEU A 61 19.65 -26.27 12.93
N ASP A 62 18.65 -27.01 12.50
CA ASP A 62 18.74 -28.45 12.37
C ASP A 62 19.88 -28.76 11.40
N ARG A 63 20.90 -29.37 11.95
CA ARG A 63 22.09 -29.73 11.22
C ARG A 63 22.24 -31.23 11.27
N ASP A 64 22.15 -31.83 10.14
CA ASP A 64 22.69 -33.15 9.92
C ASP A 64 24.23 -33.11 10.15
N GLY A 65 24.67 -33.60 11.31
CA GLY A 65 26.03 -33.92 11.59
C GLY A 65 26.98 -32.73 11.88
N ASP A 66 27.55 -32.78 13.04
CA ASP A 66 28.76 -32.12 13.54
C ASP A 66 28.68 -30.66 13.97
N GLY A 67 28.72 -30.48 15.30
CA GLY A 67 28.71 -29.25 16.05
C GLY A 67 29.86 -28.25 15.81
N VAL A 68 30.21 -27.97 14.55
CA VAL A 68 31.36 -27.13 14.17
C VAL A 68 30.94 -25.71 13.69
N LEU A 69 29.62 -25.32 13.74
CA LEU A 69 29.25 -24.00 13.20
C LEU A 69 29.39 -22.81 14.14
N ASP A 70 29.45 -23.00 15.45
CA ASP A 70 29.57 -21.86 16.36
C ASP A 70 30.91 -21.12 16.21
N ALA A 71 31.99 -21.87 15.98
CA ALA A 71 33.30 -21.30 15.79
C ALA A 71 33.51 -20.68 14.39
N THR A 72 32.85 -21.23 13.35
CA THR A 72 32.99 -20.72 11.97
C THR A 72 32.18 -19.46 11.70
N LEU A 73 31.02 -19.27 12.33
CA LEU A 73 30.25 -18.02 12.20
C LEU A 73 30.96 -16.86 12.93
N TRP A 74 31.55 -17.11 14.11
CA TRP A 74 32.34 -16.10 14.82
C TRP A 74 33.67 -15.82 14.12
N SER A 75 34.31 -16.83 13.55
CA SER A 75 35.54 -16.63 12.78
C SER A 75 35.26 -15.94 11.43
N ALA A 76 34.13 -16.19 10.79
CA ALA A 76 33.73 -15.46 9.58
C ALA A 76 33.43 -13.98 9.84
N THR A 77 32.87 -13.62 11.01
CA THR A 77 32.74 -12.22 11.43
C THR A 77 34.03 -11.57 11.91
N SER A 78 35.01 -12.38 12.28
CA SER A 78 36.35 -11.93 12.70
C SER A 78 37.38 -11.94 11.56
N ASP A 79 37.03 -12.48 10.40
CA ASP A 79 37.88 -12.46 9.21
C ASP A 79 37.91 -11.04 8.64
N PRO A 80 39.07 -10.36 8.66
CA PRO A 80 39.22 -9.02 8.10
C PRO A 80 38.93 -8.95 6.59
N THR A 81 38.78 -10.11 5.93
CA THR A 81 38.39 -10.20 4.52
C THR A 81 36.86 -10.16 4.30
N VAL A 82 36.05 -10.39 5.36
CA VAL A 82 34.57 -10.17 5.27
C VAL A 82 34.33 -8.68 5.33
N SER A 83 34.37 -8.05 4.19
CA SER A 83 34.02 -6.63 4.03
C SER A 83 32.54 -6.43 4.36
N MET A 84 32.28 -5.73 5.46
CA MET A 84 30.90 -5.34 5.83
C MET A 84 30.34 -4.42 4.75
N VAL A 85 29.33 -4.90 4.02
CA VAL A 85 28.64 -4.10 3.00
C VAL A 85 27.42 -3.44 3.63
N LEU A 86 27.44 -2.12 3.70
CA LEU A 86 26.31 -1.32 4.18
C LEU A 86 25.42 -0.92 3.00
N HIS A 87 24.14 -1.23 3.11
CA HIS A 87 23.15 -0.85 2.12
C HIS A 87 22.30 0.30 2.65
N ARG A 88 22.10 1.34 1.82
CA ARG A 88 21.17 2.42 2.10
C ARG A 88 20.36 2.74 0.86
N MET A 89 19.10 3.14 1.07
CA MET A 89 18.17 3.56 0.02
C MET A 89 17.50 4.86 0.43
N ASP A 90 17.36 5.78 -0.52
CA ASP A 90 16.65 7.05 -0.36
C ASP A 90 16.19 7.55 -1.73
N TYR A 91 15.53 8.69 -1.77
CA TYR A 91 15.05 9.33 -3.00
C TYR A 91 15.73 10.67 -3.20
N THR A 92 15.94 11.05 -4.49
CA THR A 92 16.47 12.37 -4.82
C THR A 92 15.48 13.47 -4.43
N ARG A 93 16.00 14.59 -3.92
CA ARG A 93 15.24 15.81 -3.59
C ARG A 93 15.48 16.89 -4.64
N ARG A 94 14.62 17.90 -4.67
CA ARG A 94 14.69 18.97 -5.68
C ARG A 94 15.98 19.79 -5.61
N ASP A 95 16.52 19.96 -4.43
CA ASP A 95 17.69 20.78 -4.11
C ASP A 95 18.96 19.95 -3.87
N ASP A 96 18.91 18.64 -4.21
CA ASP A 96 20.07 17.79 -4.05
C ASP A 96 21.19 18.18 -4.99
N THR A 97 22.38 18.24 -4.42
CA THR A 97 23.67 18.17 -5.12
C THR A 97 24.25 16.76 -4.99
N VAL A 98 25.25 16.42 -5.79
CA VAL A 98 25.95 15.14 -5.62
C VAL A 98 26.44 14.96 -4.20
N ASN A 99 27.00 16.02 -3.60
CA ASN A 99 27.55 15.93 -2.24
C ASN A 99 26.46 15.76 -1.18
N SER A 100 25.36 16.54 -1.24
CA SER A 100 24.26 16.41 -0.28
C SER A 100 23.59 15.04 -0.35
N LEU A 101 23.41 14.51 -1.55
CA LEU A 101 22.86 13.17 -1.76
C LEU A 101 23.78 12.11 -1.15
N LEU A 102 25.08 12.11 -1.51
CA LEU A 102 26.05 11.12 -0.99
C LEU A 102 26.19 11.20 0.53
N GLN A 103 26.25 12.41 1.10
CA GLN A 103 26.33 12.60 2.55
C GLN A 103 25.08 12.04 3.26
N ARG A 104 23.88 12.29 2.73
CA ARG A 104 22.63 11.76 3.27
C ARG A 104 22.56 10.22 3.15
N MET A 105 23.14 9.68 2.09
CA MET A 105 23.30 8.24 1.89
C MET A 105 24.44 7.63 2.72
N GLY A 106 25.15 8.42 3.52
CA GLY A 106 26.24 7.95 4.38
C GLY A 106 27.50 7.56 3.60
N VAL A 107 27.70 8.15 2.42
CA VAL A 107 28.90 7.96 1.60
C VAL A 107 29.91 9.06 1.87
N SER A 108 31.11 8.71 2.29
CA SER A 108 32.25 9.62 2.55
C SER A 108 33.36 9.36 1.53
N ASP A 109 33.09 9.65 0.27
CA ASP A 109 33.98 9.30 -0.85
C ASP A 109 34.10 10.47 -1.84
N THR A 110 35.17 11.23 -1.72
CA THR A 110 35.47 12.37 -2.61
C THR A 110 35.67 11.94 -4.05
N GLN A 111 36.26 10.76 -4.27
CA GLN A 111 36.50 10.24 -5.61
C GLN A 111 35.19 9.89 -6.30
N ALA A 112 34.26 9.24 -5.58
CA ALA A 112 32.91 8.98 -6.08
C ALA A 112 32.15 10.27 -6.39
N ALA A 113 32.23 11.27 -5.52
CA ALA A 113 31.60 12.57 -5.74
C ALA A 113 32.13 13.27 -6.99
N ASN A 114 33.45 13.25 -7.21
CA ASN A 114 34.10 13.82 -8.40
C ASN A 114 33.66 13.06 -9.66
N PHE A 115 33.65 11.73 -9.61
CA PHE A 115 33.22 10.90 -10.72
C PHE A 115 31.77 11.19 -11.12
N LEU A 116 30.85 11.22 -10.17
CA LEU A 116 29.42 11.49 -10.43
C LEU A 116 29.21 12.89 -11.02
N ARG A 117 29.93 13.91 -10.57
CA ARG A 117 29.85 15.27 -11.11
C ARG A 117 30.32 15.37 -12.56
N ASN A 118 31.37 14.62 -12.89
CA ASN A 118 32.01 14.71 -14.21
C ASN A 118 31.43 13.74 -15.24
N THR A 119 30.63 12.76 -14.81
CA THR A 119 30.06 11.73 -15.69
C THR A 119 28.72 12.17 -16.24
N PRO A 120 28.56 12.32 -17.58
CA PRO A 120 27.31 12.78 -18.19
C PRO A 120 26.09 11.93 -17.82
N GLN A 121 26.24 10.61 -17.77
CA GLN A 121 25.18 9.66 -17.40
C GLN A 121 24.68 9.89 -15.96
N ALA A 122 25.58 10.26 -15.05
CA ALA A 122 25.24 10.54 -13.66
C ALA A 122 24.55 11.89 -13.45
N ARG A 123 24.70 12.84 -14.39
CA ARG A 123 23.99 14.13 -14.32
C ARG A 123 22.48 13.95 -14.38
N GLU A 124 21.99 12.95 -15.12
CA GLU A 124 20.56 12.66 -15.18
C GLU A 124 19.97 12.31 -13.81
N LEU A 125 20.79 11.82 -12.88
CA LEU A 125 20.35 11.51 -11.52
C LEU A 125 19.76 12.72 -10.80
N LEU A 126 20.39 13.88 -10.94
CA LEU A 126 20.03 15.11 -10.24
C LEU A 126 19.27 16.13 -11.11
N THR A 127 19.17 15.87 -12.41
CA THR A 127 18.42 16.74 -13.32
C THR A 127 16.97 16.29 -13.47
N GLY A 128 16.07 17.23 -13.76
CA GLY A 128 14.66 16.96 -13.99
C GLY A 128 13.85 16.76 -12.71
N ARG A 129 12.91 15.81 -12.74
CA ARG A 129 11.99 15.57 -11.61
C ARG A 129 12.72 14.87 -10.47
N ALA A 130 12.55 15.38 -9.25
CA ALA A 130 12.99 14.71 -8.01
C ALA A 130 12.15 13.44 -7.72
N GLY A 131 12.56 12.65 -6.73
CA GLY A 131 11.89 11.40 -6.35
C GLY A 131 12.43 10.16 -7.08
N LYS A 132 13.63 10.24 -7.66
CA LYS A 132 14.31 9.06 -8.22
C LYS A 132 14.84 8.20 -7.09
N SER A 133 14.58 6.90 -7.16
CA SER A 133 15.10 5.93 -6.19
C SER A 133 16.61 5.81 -6.33
N VAL A 134 17.33 5.87 -5.22
CA VAL A 134 18.79 5.71 -5.17
C VAL A 134 19.15 4.71 -4.08
N SER A 135 19.93 3.71 -4.44
CA SER A 135 20.48 2.73 -3.52
C SER A 135 22.01 2.78 -3.59
N VAL A 136 22.66 2.76 -2.43
CA VAL A 136 24.12 2.70 -2.36
C VAL A 136 24.57 1.51 -1.53
N GLN A 137 25.72 0.97 -1.92
CA GLN A 137 26.46 -0.03 -1.19
C GLN A 137 27.82 0.58 -0.83
N THR A 138 28.16 0.59 0.44
CA THR A 138 29.45 1.07 0.92
C THR A 138 30.14 -0.01 1.74
N ASP A 139 31.46 0.08 1.85
CA ASP A 139 32.21 -0.70 2.82
C ASP A 139 32.09 -0.11 4.24
N GLY A 140 32.73 -0.76 5.22
CA GLY A 140 32.73 -0.30 6.60
C GLY A 140 33.39 1.07 6.83
N ARG A 141 34.11 1.61 5.84
CA ARG A 141 34.72 2.95 5.84
C ARG A 141 33.87 4.01 5.13
N HIS A 142 32.62 3.67 4.78
CA HIS A 142 31.72 4.53 4.02
C HIS A 142 32.19 4.88 2.59
N ILE A 143 33.07 4.07 2.01
CA ILE A 143 33.56 4.22 0.64
C ILE A 143 32.56 3.54 -0.31
N LEU A 144 32.17 4.27 -1.37
CA LEU A 144 31.18 3.79 -2.34
C LEU A 144 31.71 2.59 -3.13
N GLN A 145 31.00 1.48 -3.06
CA GLN A 145 31.25 0.29 -3.88
C GLN A 145 30.30 0.22 -5.07
N LYS A 146 29.03 0.52 -4.83
CA LYS A 146 28.00 0.52 -5.88
C LYS A 146 26.95 1.57 -5.59
N LEU A 147 26.53 2.29 -6.65
CA LEU A 147 25.34 3.14 -6.63
C LEU A 147 24.43 2.68 -7.74
N THR A 148 23.17 2.48 -7.41
CA THR A 148 22.11 2.19 -8.38
C THR A 148 21.02 3.23 -8.23
N ALA A 149 20.58 3.82 -9.33
CA ALA A 149 19.47 4.75 -9.30
C ALA A 149 18.49 4.43 -10.43
N GLY A 150 17.18 4.47 -10.12
CA GLY A 150 16.11 4.15 -11.05
C GLY A 150 15.07 5.25 -11.14
N TRP A 151 14.59 5.53 -12.35
CA TRP A 151 13.49 6.47 -12.58
C TRP A 151 12.70 6.12 -13.84
N PRO A 152 11.41 6.54 -13.92
CA PRO A 152 10.62 6.32 -15.13
C PRO A 152 11.18 7.08 -16.31
N ALA A 153 11.15 6.47 -17.49
CA ALA A 153 11.44 7.12 -18.74
C ALA A 153 10.25 7.97 -19.23
N ALA A 154 10.40 8.59 -20.40
CA ALA A 154 9.30 9.34 -21.03
C ALA A 154 8.14 8.41 -21.42
N ASP A 155 8.43 7.18 -21.82
CA ASP A 155 7.43 6.14 -22.03
C ASP A 155 6.83 5.70 -20.68
N GLU A 156 5.52 5.49 -20.64
CA GLU A 156 4.79 5.17 -19.42
C GLU A 156 5.23 3.87 -18.77
N ARG A 157 5.72 2.90 -19.52
CA ARG A 157 6.14 1.59 -19.05
C ARG A 157 7.64 1.40 -18.98
N ALA A 158 8.42 2.35 -19.51
CA ALA A 158 9.87 2.23 -19.55
C ALA A 158 10.54 2.88 -18.34
N TYR A 159 11.71 2.36 -17.98
CA TYR A 159 12.59 2.92 -16.97
C TYR A 159 13.97 3.24 -17.51
N ARG A 160 14.67 4.10 -16.76
CA ARG A 160 16.12 4.31 -16.84
C ARG A 160 16.76 3.90 -15.53
N LYS A 161 17.84 3.15 -15.61
CA LYS A 161 18.61 2.69 -14.45
C LYS A 161 20.08 3.03 -14.65
N LEU A 162 20.59 3.88 -13.77
CA LEU A 162 22.01 4.18 -13.67
C LEU A 162 22.63 3.20 -12.66
N THR A 163 23.69 2.55 -13.06
CA THR A 163 24.54 1.74 -12.16
C THR A 163 25.95 2.29 -12.22
N VAL A 164 26.50 2.62 -11.06
CA VAL A 164 27.90 3.04 -10.89
C VAL A 164 28.56 2.04 -9.98
N GLU A 165 29.63 1.42 -10.45
CA GLU A 165 30.37 0.39 -9.71
C GLU A 165 31.84 0.78 -9.61
N ARG A 166 32.43 0.48 -8.44
CA ARG A 166 33.87 0.66 -8.21
C ARG A 166 34.63 -0.54 -8.74
N HIS A 167 35.68 -0.29 -9.52
CA HIS A 167 36.64 -1.26 -9.99
C HIS A 167 38.05 -0.80 -9.58
N GLY A 168 38.48 -1.27 -8.42
CA GLY A 168 39.73 -0.79 -7.82
C GLY A 168 39.68 0.70 -7.49
N THR A 169 40.52 1.50 -8.14
CA THR A 169 40.56 2.95 -7.97
C THR A 169 39.67 3.71 -8.97
N ALA A 170 39.07 3.04 -9.94
CA ALA A 170 38.22 3.66 -10.95
C ALA A 170 36.74 3.35 -10.72
N PHE A 171 35.86 4.11 -11.38
CA PHE A 171 34.43 3.85 -11.42
C PHE A 171 33.97 3.61 -12.86
N LEU A 172 33.00 2.73 -13.02
CA LEU A 172 32.28 2.50 -14.25
C LEU A 172 30.82 2.92 -14.09
N ALA A 173 30.31 3.77 -14.98
CA ALA A 173 28.90 4.12 -15.03
C ALA A 173 28.24 3.47 -16.23
N LYS A 174 27.10 2.81 -15.99
CA LYS A 174 26.26 2.19 -17.02
C LYS A 174 24.84 2.70 -16.89
N LEU A 175 24.28 3.23 -17.98
CA LEU A 175 22.87 3.57 -18.08
C LEU A 175 22.16 2.47 -18.88
N THR A 176 21.14 1.87 -18.27
CA THR A 176 20.32 0.83 -18.88
C THR A 176 18.88 1.29 -19.01
N PHE A 177 18.17 0.75 -19.97
CA PHE A 177 16.79 1.01 -20.28
C PHE A 177 16.04 -0.33 -20.28
N GLY A 178 14.78 -0.30 -19.93
CA GLY A 178 13.94 -1.50 -19.95
C GLY A 178 12.51 -1.18 -19.57
N ASP A 179 11.67 -2.21 -19.51
CA ASP A 179 10.29 -2.09 -19.14
C ASP A 179 10.08 -2.33 -17.64
N LEU A 180 9.27 -1.47 -17.02
CA LEU A 180 8.84 -1.65 -15.64
C LEU A 180 7.97 -2.91 -15.54
N LYS A 181 8.19 -3.68 -14.48
CA LYS A 181 7.42 -4.90 -14.23
C LYS A 181 6.07 -4.53 -13.60
N PRO A 182 4.95 -4.89 -14.24
CA PRO A 182 3.64 -4.68 -13.63
C PRO A 182 3.41 -5.69 -12.51
N THR A 183 3.01 -5.19 -11.35
CA THR A 183 2.58 -5.98 -10.17
C THR A 183 1.17 -5.55 -9.81
N VAL A 184 0.31 -6.50 -9.47
CA VAL A 184 -1.07 -6.22 -9.07
C VAL A 184 -1.11 -5.93 -7.58
N ARG A 185 -1.74 -4.80 -7.23
CA ARG A 185 -1.95 -4.37 -5.85
C ARG A 185 -3.43 -4.14 -5.59
N THR A 186 -3.83 -4.37 -4.34
CA THR A 186 -5.18 -4.11 -3.87
C THR A 186 -5.16 -3.07 -2.76
N SER A 187 -6.18 -2.22 -2.73
CA SER A 187 -6.39 -1.27 -1.64
C SER A 187 -7.88 -1.09 -1.40
N SER A 188 -8.26 -0.81 -0.16
CA SER A 188 -9.64 -0.53 0.21
C SER A 188 -9.68 0.51 1.33
N GLY A 189 -10.81 1.21 1.45
CA GLY A 189 -10.97 2.20 2.49
C GLY A 189 -12.43 2.57 2.73
N THR A 190 -12.66 3.25 3.87
CA THR A 190 -13.96 3.75 4.28
C THR A 190 -13.91 5.27 4.35
N ILE A 191 -14.89 5.92 3.75
CA ILE A 191 -15.01 7.39 3.74
C ILE A 191 -15.39 7.86 5.16
N GLN A 192 -14.55 8.74 5.71
CA GLN A 192 -14.83 9.44 6.97
C GLN A 192 -15.15 10.92 6.72
N SER A 193 -14.46 11.55 5.77
CA SER A 193 -14.61 12.96 5.41
C SER A 193 -14.57 13.20 3.90
N SER A 194 -13.57 12.66 3.21
CA SER A 194 -13.41 12.80 1.76
C SER A 194 -12.75 11.54 1.17
N LEU A 195 -12.86 11.38 -0.16
CA LEU A 195 -12.19 10.29 -0.88
C LEU A 195 -10.68 10.33 -0.65
N PHE A 196 -10.04 11.50 -0.85
CA PHE A 196 -8.59 11.62 -0.71
C PHE A 196 -8.10 11.36 0.72
N ALA A 197 -8.84 11.79 1.75
CA ALA A 197 -8.50 11.45 3.12
C ALA A 197 -8.59 9.94 3.40
N ALA A 198 -9.56 9.26 2.82
CA ALA A 198 -9.70 7.81 2.96
C ALA A 198 -8.63 7.04 2.18
N THR A 199 -8.25 7.52 0.98
CA THR A 199 -7.17 6.92 0.19
C THR A 199 -5.79 7.13 0.83
N ASP A 200 -5.56 8.28 1.47
CA ASP A 200 -4.35 8.53 2.26
C ASP A 200 -4.25 7.61 3.47
N ALA A 201 -5.36 7.44 4.20
CA ALA A 201 -5.41 6.50 5.33
C ALA A 201 -5.13 5.05 4.89
N ALA A 202 -5.56 4.68 3.67
CA ALA A 202 -5.28 3.40 3.04
C ALA A 202 -3.87 3.31 2.40
N ARG A 203 -3.05 4.36 2.50
CA ARG A 203 -1.72 4.48 1.86
C ARG A 203 -1.76 4.23 0.35
N MET A 204 -2.85 4.57 -0.28
CA MET A 204 -3.05 4.42 -1.71
C MET A 204 -2.41 5.60 -2.46
N PRO A 205 -1.70 5.38 -3.58
CA PRO A 205 -1.14 6.47 -4.37
C PRO A 205 -2.21 7.45 -4.88
N ASP A 206 -1.92 8.74 -4.86
CA ASP A 206 -2.81 9.80 -5.35
C ASP A 206 -3.30 9.58 -6.79
N ALA A 207 -2.45 9.02 -7.64
CA ALA A 207 -2.80 8.71 -9.02
C ALA A 207 -3.92 7.66 -9.11
N VAL A 208 -3.95 6.68 -8.18
CA VAL A 208 -5.05 5.69 -8.11
C VAL A 208 -6.32 6.37 -7.59
N ALA A 209 -6.20 7.23 -6.58
CA ALA A 209 -7.35 7.98 -6.05
C ALA A 209 -8.01 8.85 -7.12
N THR A 210 -7.19 9.50 -7.96
CA THR A 210 -7.67 10.31 -9.08
C THR A 210 -8.37 9.44 -10.13
N GLN A 211 -7.76 8.34 -10.56
CA GLN A 211 -8.39 7.41 -11.49
C GLN A 211 -9.71 6.83 -10.94
N LEU A 212 -9.75 6.49 -9.65
CA LEU A 212 -10.97 5.99 -9.00
C LEU A 212 -12.09 7.03 -9.06
N ALA A 213 -11.76 8.30 -8.78
CA ALA A 213 -12.72 9.39 -8.91
C ALA A 213 -13.20 9.57 -10.35
N GLU A 214 -12.31 9.52 -11.33
CA GLU A 214 -12.64 9.64 -12.76
C GLU A 214 -13.55 8.50 -13.24
N ILE A 215 -13.27 7.26 -12.82
CA ILE A 215 -14.08 6.08 -13.18
C ILE A 215 -15.53 6.25 -12.75
N PHE A 216 -15.77 6.77 -11.55
CA PHE A 216 -17.12 6.90 -10.99
C PHE A 216 -17.70 8.31 -11.08
N ALA A 217 -17.01 9.28 -11.70
CA ALA A 217 -17.49 10.67 -11.86
C ALA A 217 -18.82 10.77 -12.60
N GLY A 218 -19.16 9.79 -13.46
CA GLY A 218 -20.45 9.71 -14.12
C GLY A 218 -21.61 9.19 -13.23
N ASP A 219 -21.28 8.56 -12.11
CA ASP A 219 -22.25 7.92 -11.21
C ASP A 219 -22.36 8.63 -9.86
N ILE A 220 -21.28 9.30 -9.41
CA ILE A 220 -21.16 9.92 -8.09
C ILE A 220 -20.65 11.35 -8.23
N ASP A 221 -21.38 12.31 -7.68
CA ASP A 221 -20.80 13.63 -7.39
C ASP A 221 -20.02 13.56 -6.08
N PHE A 222 -18.70 13.42 -6.19
CA PHE A 222 -17.81 13.28 -5.03
C PHE A 222 -17.81 14.48 -4.07
N ARG A 223 -18.46 15.58 -4.40
CA ARG A 223 -18.65 16.73 -3.52
C ARG A 223 -19.95 16.68 -2.73
N ARG A 224 -21.01 16.08 -3.33
CA ARG A 224 -22.38 16.14 -2.78
C ARG A 224 -22.87 14.79 -2.28
N ASP A 225 -22.48 13.71 -2.96
CA ASP A 225 -23.08 12.38 -2.76
C ASP A 225 -22.27 11.51 -1.80
N LEU A 226 -21.00 11.86 -1.50
CA LEU A 226 -20.17 11.13 -0.55
C LEU A 226 -20.74 11.23 0.86
N ARG A 227 -20.83 10.09 1.51
CA ARG A 227 -21.30 9.96 2.89
C ARG A 227 -20.28 9.24 3.75
N LYS A 228 -20.25 9.61 5.02
CA LYS A 228 -19.51 8.86 6.02
C LYS A 228 -20.00 7.42 6.06
N GLY A 229 -19.08 6.46 5.98
CA GLY A 229 -19.39 5.04 5.91
C GLY A 229 -19.43 4.46 4.49
N ASP A 230 -19.40 5.29 3.43
CA ASP A 230 -19.16 4.79 2.08
C ASP A 230 -17.82 4.09 1.99
N ARG A 231 -17.70 3.12 1.10
CA ARG A 231 -16.51 2.28 0.99
C ARG A 231 -16.06 2.15 -0.45
N PHE A 232 -14.77 1.98 -0.62
CA PHE A 232 -14.19 1.62 -1.92
C PHE A 232 -13.25 0.42 -1.77
N SER A 233 -13.13 -0.32 -2.86
CA SER A 233 -12.12 -1.37 -3.05
C SER A 233 -11.59 -1.27 -4.48
N VAL A 234 -10.27 -1.36 -4.65
CA VAL A 234 -9.62 -1.17 -5.93
C VAL A 234 -8.47 -2.15 -6.12
N VAL A 235 -8.39 -2.69 -7.33
CA VAL A 235 -7.27 -3.50 -7.82
C VAL A 235 -6.57 -2.70 -8.90
N TYR A 236 -5.28 -2.47 -8.79
CA TYR A 236 -4.52 -1.62 -9.69
C TYR A 236 -3.13 -2.17 -9.99
N GLU A 237 -2.54 -1.74 -11.10
CA GLU A 237 -1.17 -2.03 -11.48
C GLU A 237 -0.21 -1.08 -10.73
N SER A 238 0.83 -1.64 -10.11
CA SER A 238 2.03 -0.94 -9.68
C SER A 238 3.16 -1.30 -10.64
N LEU A 239 3.80 -0.31 -11.23
CA LEU A 239 4.92 -0.52 -12.14
C LEU A 239 6.22 -0.43 -11.35
N GLU A 240 6.94 -1.55 -11.24
CA GLU A 240 8.07 -1.73 -10.34
C GLU A 240 9.39 -1.88 -11.10
N LEU A 241 10.46 -1.37 -10.50
CA LEU A 241 11.84 -1.60 -10.87
C LEU A 241 12.57 -2.26 -9.69
N ASP A 242 13.13 -3.44 -9.89
CA ASP A 242 13.83 -4.21 -8.84
C ASP A 242 12.99 -4.45 -7.57
N GLY A 243 11.65 -4.57 -7.71
CA GLY A 243 10.71 -4.77 -6.60
C GLY A 243 10.21 -3.47 -5.94
N GLU A 244 10.76 -2.32 -6.33
CA GLU A 244 10.34 -1.02 -5.81
C GLU A 244 9.31 -0.35 -6.73
N PRO A 245 8.22 0.19 -6.20
CA PRO A 245 7.22 0.87 -7.00
C PRO A 245 7.76 2.21 -7.53
N VAL A 246 7.85 2.32 -8.84
CA VAL A 246 8.34 3.53 -9.53
C VAL A 246 7.21 4.38 -10.06
N ARG A 247 6.14 3.74 -10.51
CA ARG A 247 4.99 4.40 -11.12
C ARG A 247 3.69 3.63 -10.82
N THR A 248 2.62 4.36 -10.75
CA THR A 248 1.27 3.77 -10.70
C THR A 248 0.79 3.52 -12.13
N GLY A 249 0.32 2.30 -12.38
CA GLY A 249 -0.36 1.94 -13.62
C GLY A 249 -1.87 2.24 -13.56
N ARG A 250 -2.64 1.48 -14.30
CA ARG A 250 -4.10 1.63 -14.38
C ARG A 250 -4.81 0.86 -13.27
N ILE A 251 -6.02 1.29 -12.96
CA ILE A 251 -6.95 0.48 -12.18
C ILE A 251 -7.44 -0.68 -13.08
N LEU A 252 -7.40 -1.90 -12.56
CA LEU A 252 -7.89 -3.10 -13.25
C LEU A 252 -9.37 -3.35 -12.94
N SER A 253 -9.73 -3.20 -11.67
CA SER A 253 -11.12 -3.26 -11.22
C SER A 253 -11.33 -2.35 -10.02
N ALA A 254 -12.54 -1.83 -9.88
CA ALA A 254 -12.91 -0.99 -8.75
C ALA A 254 -14.36 -1.23 -8.36
N GLU A 255 -14.63 -1.16 -7.06
CA GLU A 255 -15.95 -1.11 -6.48
C GLU A 255 -16.06 0.12 -5.58
N PHE A 256 -17.18 0.80 -5.65
CA PHE A 256 -17.54 1.90 -4.77
C PHE A 256 -18.94 1.69 -4.22
N ILE A 257 -19.09 1.64 -2.90
CA ILE A 257 -20.37 1.53 -2.22
C ILE A 257 -20.73 2.92 -1.72
N ASN A 258 -21.70 3.55 -2.37
CA ASN A 258 -22.20 4.89 -2.05
C ASN A 258 -23.66 4.82 -1.63
N GLY A 259 -23.96 5.23 -0.41
CA GLY A 259 -25.32 5.19 0.15
C GLY A 259 -25.95 3.79 0.12
N GLY A 260 -25.14 2.73 0.22
CA GLY A 260 -25.58 1.34 0.15
C GLY A 260 -25.68 0.76 -1.27
N LYS A 261 -25.51 1.58 -2.32
CA LYS A 261 -25.49 1.13 -3.70
C LYS A 261 -24.07 0.77 -4.12
N ALA A 262 -23.88 -0.47 -4.58
CA ALA A 262 -22.60 -0.92 -5.13
C ALA A 262 -22.48 -0.50 -6.60
N LEU A 263 -21.40 0.21 -6.93
CA LEU A 263 -20.99 0.61 -8.26
C LEU A 263 -19.71 -0.11 -8.59
N GLN A 264 -19.70 -0.88 -9.67
CA GLN A 264 -18.55 -1.71 -10.03
C GLN A 264 -18.03 -1.32 -11.42
N SER A 265 -16.74 -1.45 -11.62
CA SER A 265 -16.09 -1.16 -12.88
C SER A 265 -14.88 -2.05 -13.09
N VAL A 266 -14.68 -2.47 -14.34
CA VAL A 266 -13.52 -3.26 -14.77
C VAL A 266 -12.89 -2.61 -16.00
N TRP A 267 -11.56 -2.69 -16.07
CA TRP A 267 -10.82 -2.30 -17.26
C TRP A 267 -10.93 -3.40 -18.30
N PHE A 268 -11.30 -3.04 -19.49
CA PHE A 268 -11.32 -3.94 -20.65
C PHE A 268 -10.71 -3.27 -21.87
N GLN A 269 -9.93 -4.03 -22.62
CA GLN A 269 -9.33 -3.59 -23.87
C GLN A 269 -9.45 -4.70 -24.90
N GLU A 270 -10.20 -4.45 -25.94
CA GLU A 270 -10.25 -5.32 -27.10
C GLU A 270 -8.95 -5.18 -27.92
N PRO A 271 -8.41 -6.27 -28.48
CA PRO A 271 -7.22 -6.20 -29.32
C PRO A 271 -7.37 -5.15 -30.45
N GLY A 272 -6.40 -4.24 -30.57
CA GLY A 272 -6.40 -3.18 -31.57
C GLY A 272 -7.28 -1.96 -31.26
N SER A 273 -7.99 -1.95 -30.13
CA SER A 273 -8.81 -0.80 -29.71
C SER A 273 -8.19 -0.05 -28.51
N LYS A 274 -8.74 1.15 -28.23
CA LYS A 274 -8.44 1.85 -26.98
C LYS A 274 -9.25 1.21 -25.87
N GLY A 275 -8.58 0.78 -24.79
CA GLY A 275 -9.23 0.25 -23.61
C GLY A 275 -10.12 1.28 -22.91
N GLY A 276 -11.00 0.79 -22.05
CA GLY A 276 -11.93 1.62 -21.29
C GLY A 276 -12.43 0.90 -20.03
N TYR A 277 -13.14 1.64 -19.22
CA TYR A 277 -13.81 1.11 -18.04
C TYR A 277 -15.26 0.78 -18.35
N TYR A 278 -15.70 -0.38 -17.91
CA TYR A 278 -17.05 -0.92 -18.14
C TYR A 278 -17.62 -1.41 -16.82
N SER A 279 -18.95 -1.29 -16.67
CA SER A 279 -19.68 -1.98 -15.62
C SER A 279 -19.72 -3.50 -15.89
N LEU A 280 -20.12 -4.30 -14.90
CA LEU A 280 -20.17 -5.76 -15.06
C LEU A 280 -21.21 -6.23 -16.07
N ASP A 281 -22.20 -5.41 -16.38
CA ASP A 281 -23.20 -5.62 -17.46
C ASP A 281 -22.70 -5.16 -18.85
N GLY A 282 -21.42 -4.75 -18.96
CA GLY A 282 -20.79 -4.37 -20.23
C GLY A 282 -21.03 -2.95 -20.69
N GLN A 283 -21.68 -2.10 -19.89
CA GLN A 283 -21.90 -0.70 -20.24
C GLN A 283 -20.63 0.12 -19.99
N SER A 284 -20.26 0.96 -20.97
CA SER A 284 -19.13 1.86 -20.84
C SER A 284 -19.35 2.88 -19.72
N LYS A 285 -18.35 3.05 -18.85
CA LYS A 285 -18.33 4.10 -17.83
C LYS A 285 -18.00 5.48 -18.41
N ARG A 286 -17.58 5.52 -19.67
CA ARG A 286 -17.33 6.77 -20.40
C ARG A 286 -18.66 7.39 -20.80
N ARG A 287 -19.17 8.32 -20.02
CA ARG A 287 -20.40 9.06 -20.31
C ARG A 287 -20.09 10.32 -21.10
N ALA A 288 -21.03 10.70 -21.97
CA ALA A 288 -20.95 11.96 -22.71
C ALA A 288 -21.06 13.19 -21.79
N TYR A 289 -21.69 13.01 -20.62
CA TYR A 289 -21.86 14.07 -19.62
C TYR A 289 -21.38 13.56 -18.26
N LEU A 290 -20.57 14.35 -17.57
CA LEU A 290 -20.16 14.11 -16.19
C LEU A 290 -21.33 14.42 -15.24
N ALA A 291 -21.47 13.70 -14.14
CA ALA A 291 -22.44 14.01 -13.08
C ALA A 291 -22.12 15.38 -12.43
N SER A 292 -20.86 15.80 -12.46
CA SER A 292 -20.41 17.15 -12.14
C SER A 292 -20.00 17.88 -13.43
N PRO A 293 -20.49 19.13 -13.68
CA PRO A 293 -20.17 19.88 -14.89
C PRO A 293 -18.72 20.40 -14.95
N LEU A 294 -17.96 20.24 -13.89
CA LEU A 294 -16.53 20.55 -13.85
C LEU A 294 -15.74 19.27 -13.97
N GLU A 295 -14.78 19.25 -14.88
CA GLU A 295 -13.70 18.26 -14.83
C GLU A 295 -13.19 18.19 -13.40
N PHE A 296 -12.90 16.99 -12.92
CA PHE A 296 -12.47 16.76 -11.55
C PHE A 296 -11.24 17.61 -11.26
N SER A 297 -11.47 18.85 -10.81
CA SER A 297 -10.41 19.71 -10.34
C SER A 297 -9.96 19.18 -8.98
N ARG A 298 -8.78 18.59 -8.97
CA ARG A 298 -8.13 18.13 -7.76
C ARG A 298 -8.05 19.28 -6.76
N VAL A 299 -8.96 19.31 -5.81
CA VAL A 299 -8.72 20.06 -4.56
C VAL A 299 -7.73 19.22 -3.79
N SER A 300 -6.43 19.44 -4.03
CA SER A 300 -5.40 18.93 -3.15
C SER A 300 -5.75 19.45 -1.74
N SER A 301 -5.96 18.50 -0.82
CA SER A 301 -6.35 18.69 0.57
C SER A 301 -5.82 19.98 1.18
N GLY A 302 -6.68 20.61 2.02
CA GLY A 302 -6.33 21.80 2.77
C GLY A 302 -5.04 21.64 3.57
N TYR A 303 -4.51 22.77 4.01
CA TYR A 303 -3.36 22.95 4.84
C TYR A 303 -3.23 21.85 5.90
N GLY A 304 -2.16 21.04 5.86
CA GLY A 304 -1.91 19.98 6.82
C GLY A 304 -0.64 19.18 6.55
N MET A 305 -0.17 18.51 7.59
CA MET A 305 0.90 17.54 7.52
C MET A 305 0.40 16.28 6.80
N ARG A 306 1.08 15.85 5.75
CA ARG A 306 0.70 14.71 4.96
C ARG A 306 1.87 13.74 4.77
N PHE A 307 1.59 12.46 4.90
CA PHE A 307 2.54 11.41 4.56
C PHE A 307 2.67 11.33 3.03
N HIS A 308 3.87 11.51 2.52
CA HIS A 308 4.11 11.39 1.09
C HIS A 308 4.36 9.93 0.73
N PRO A 309 3.49 9.27 -0.08
CA PRO A 309 3.56 7.83 -0.31
C PRO A 309 4.84 7.37 -1.03
N VAL A 310 5.55 8.30 -1.69
CA VAL A 310 6.78 7.99 -2.43
C VAL A 310 8.04 8.17 -1.58
N ASN A 311 8.06 9.11 -0.65
CA ASN A 311 9.26 9.45 0.14
C ASN A 311 9.16 9.09 1.63
N GLY A 312 8.01 8.57 2.10
CA GLY A 312 7.85 8.19 3.50
C GLY A 312 7.98 9.31 4.54
N VAL A 313 8.00 10.57 4.10
CA VAL A 313 8.24 11.74 4.96
C VAL A 313 6.96 12.52 5.17
N MET A 314 6.69 12.94 6.41
CA MET A 314 5.64 13.90 6.72
C MET A 314 6.05 15.28 6.19
N ALA A 315 5.33 15.80 5.21
CA ALA A 315 5.58 17.11 4.62
C ALA A 315 4.35 18.02 4.79
N VAL A 316 4.60 19.30 5.11
CA VAL A 316 3.57 20.33 5.07
C VAL A 316 3.32 20.69 3.61
N ARG A 317 2.13 20.43 3.12
CA ARG A 317 1.71 20.89 1.79
C ARG A 317 1.00 22.23 1.93
N ALA A 318 1.66 23.27 1.47
CA ALA A 318 1.04 24.59 1.30
C ALA A 318 0.31 24.60 -0.06
N VAL A 319 -0.99 24.88 0.03
CA VAL A 319 -1.88 25.42 -1.01
C VAL A 319 -2.33 24.51 -2.14
N ALA A 320 -3.65 24.44 -2.24
CA ALA A 320 -4.43 24.09 -3.39
C ALA A 320 -4.10 24.98 -4.61
N ALA A 321 -3.41 24.43 -5.58
CA ALA A 321 -3.48 24.98 -6.92
C ALA A 321 -4.67 24.33 -7.62
N ILE A 322 -5.68 25.11 -7.92
CA ILE A 322 -6.74 24.76 -8.85
C ILE A 322 -6.07 24.83 -10.23
N ALA A 323 -5.63 23.69 -10.74
CA ALA A 323 -5.25 23.61 -12.13
C ALA A 323 -6.53 23.32 -12.93
N ALA A 324 -7.14 24.36 -13.44
CA ALA A 324 -7.99 24.26 -14.61
C ALA A 324 -7.05 24.07 -15.80
N SER A 325 -7.01 22.90 -16.40
CA SER A 325 -6.42 22.71 -17.73
C SER A 325 -7.43 23.25 -18.73
N ALA A 326 -7.03 24.29 -19.45
CA ALA A 326 -7.68 24.75 -20.66
C ALA A 326 -7.50 23.73 -21.79
#